data_30bc07276f4d5269a627157ded30ed60
#
_entry.id   30bc07276f4d5269a627157ded30ed60
#
_cell.length_a   1.000
_cell.length_b   1.000
_cell.length_c   1.000
_cell.angle_alpha   90.00
_cell.angle_beta   90.00
_cell.angle_gamma   90.00
#
_symmetry.space_group_name_H-M   'P 1'
#
loop_
_entity.id
_entity.type
_entity.pdbx_description
1 polymer ?
#
loop_
_entity_poly.entity_id
_entity_poly.type
_entity_poly.pdbx_seq_one_letter_code
_entity_poly.pdbx_strand_id
1 'polypeptide(L)'
;ETIAVRFDASADWLLTGCGRPFPVRSLGDNYHDFFLPQEDMTGWRFELMRICGGRHDATLLCLRQSPDGHFSLGAVSAEFVLGDGMGGTGRGKLQDFLIFIKTSCSSLRLDAYEFEDGEGLESGWDAAGQHHPVWFQRLIRRSPSRWLIDMLRGESPAWMTDFGYELKEIAAIPFPGTVPDKGETV
;
A
#
# COMPACT_ATOMS: atom_id res chain seq x y z
N GLU A 1 -6.04 -26.60 10.49
CA GLU A 1 -5.31 -25.33 10.34
C GLU A 1 -3.90 -25.48 10.90
N THR A 2 -2.87 -25.16 10.12
CA THR A 2 -1.49 -25.26 10.59
C THR A 2 -1.17 -24.06 11.52
N ILE A 3 -0.23 -24.26 12.47
CA ILE A 3 0.24 -23.18 13.35
C ILE A 3 0.71 -21.95 12.53
N ALA A 4 1.40 -22.18 11.43
CA ALA A 4 1.86 -21.13 10.52
C ALA A 4 0.71 -20.24 10.05
N VAL A 5 -0.39 -20.83 9.56
CA VAL A 5 -1.57 -20.08 9.09
C VAL A 5 -2.24 -19.34 10.24
N ARG A 6 -2.42 -20.00 11.39
CA ARG A 6 -3.09 -19.38 12.55
C ARG A 6 -2.40 -18.13 13.07
N PHE A 7 -1.08 -18.04 12.94
CA PHE A 7 -0.27 -16.92 13.45
C PHE A 7 0.34 -16.06 12.34
N ASP A 8 -0.10 -16.21 11.09
CA ASP A 8 0.43 -15.50 9.92
C ASP A 8 1.97 -15.65 9.79
N ALA A 9 2.53 -16.74 10.32
CA ALA A 9 3.95 -16.97 10.41
C ALA A 9 4.49 -17.80 9.22
N SER A 10 5.78 -17.68 8.96
CA SER A 10 6.48 -18.53 7.98
C SER A 10 6.60 -19.96 8.52
N ALA A 11 6.12 -20.94 7.74
CA ALA A 11 6.29 -22.35 8.06
C ALA A 11 7.77 -22.75 8.09
N ASP A 12 8.57 -22.21 7.17
CA ASP A 12 10.02 -22.47 7.12
C ASP A 12 10.73 -21.94 8.36
N TRP A 13 10.37 -20.72 8.80
CA TRP A 13 10.92 -20.16 10.02
C TRP A 13 10.54 -21.00 11.26
N LEU A 14 9.30 -21.43 11.37
CA LEU A 14 8.84 -22.28 12.48
C LEU A 14 9.58 -23.61 12.55
N LEU A 15 9.98 -24.16 11.40
CA LEU A 15 10.67 -25.44 11.32
C LEU A 15 12.20 -25.32 11.48
N THR A 16 12.78 -24.24 10.99
CA THR A 16 14.25 -24.12 10.87
C THR A 16 14.86 -23.02 11.71
N GLY A 17 14.06 -22.06 12.15
CA GLY A 17 14.53 -20.81 12.78
C GLY A 17 15.25 -19.86 11.81
N CYS A 18 15.28 -20.17 10.51
CA CYS A 18 15.97 -19.37 9.50
C CYS A 18 15.02 -18.44 8.76
N GLY A 19 15.52 -17.29 8.36
CA GLY A 19 14.73 -16.30 7.63
C GLY A 19 13.89 -15.37 8.53
N ARG A 20 12.83 -14.82 7.96
CA ARG A 20 11.93 -13.92 8.68
C ARG A 20 10.74 -14.66 9.24
N PRO A 21 10.36 -14.43 10.51
CA PRO A 21 9.19 -15.07 11.12
C PRO A 21 7.87 -14.76 10.39
N PHE A 22 7.73 -13.55 9.84
CA PHE A 22 6.52 -13.15 9.14
C PHE A 22 6.84 -12.81 7.67
N PRO A 23 6.15 -13.45 6.71
CA PRO A 23 6.41 -13.21 5.29
C PRO A 23 6.07 -11.75 4.90
N VAL A 24 6.98 -11.13 4.14
CA VAL A 24 6.72 -9.86 3.44
C VAL A 24 6.70 -10.14 1.94
N ARG A 25 5.59 -9.85 1.29
CA ARG A 25 5.44 -10.04 -0.14
C ARG A 25 6.06 -8.87 -0.89
N SER A 26 6.94 -9.14 -1.85
CA SER A 26 7.27 -8.12 -2.85
C SER A 26 6.07 -7.94 -3.76
N LEU A 27 5.51 -6.74 -3.80
CA LEU A 27 4.34 -6.47 -4.62
C LEU A 27 4.74 -6.19 -6.06
N GLY A 28 5.85 -5.49 -6.30
CA GLY A 28 6.40 -5.22 -7.61
C GLY A 28 5.32 -4.82 -8.62
N ASP A 29 5.31 -5.50 -9.76
CA ASP A 29 4.27 -5.40 -10.78
C ASP A 29 3.06 -6.32 -10.49
N ASN A 30 3.12 -7.13 -9.42
CA ASN A 30 2.12 -8.15 -9.12
C ASN A 30 1.25 -7.81 -7.90
N TYR A 31 0.89 -6.54 -7.75
CA TYR A 31 0.03 -6.08 -6.67
C TYR A 31 -1.43 -6.53 -6.80
N HIS A 32 -1.86 -6.96 -8.00
CA HIS A 32 -3.22 -7.43 -8.24
C HIS A 32 -3.62 -8.54 -7.25
N ASP A 33 -2.82 -9.60 -7.13
CA ASP A 33 -3.12 -10.74 -6.25
C ASP A 33 -3.06 -10.38 -4.76
N PHE A 34 -2.44 -9.25 -4.43
CA PHE A 34 -2.44 -8.76 -3.07
C PHE A 34 -3.74 -8.05 -2.72
N PHE A 35 -4.24 -7.19 -3.62
CA PHE A 35 -5.46 -6.39 -3.39
C PHE A 35 -6.74 -7.15 -3.75
N LEU A 36 -6.69 -8.05 -4.70
CA LEU A 36 -7.83 -8.83 -5.20
C LEU A 36 -7.52 -10.34 -5.14
N PRO A 37 -7.27 -10.91 -3.94
CA PRO A 37 -6.89 -12.32 -3.81
C PRO A 37 -8.03 -13.29 -4.13
N GLN A 38 -9.26 -12.82 -4.21
CA GLN A 38 -10.47 -13.59 -4.52
C GLN A 38 -11.57 -12.69 -5.09
N GLU A 39 -12.65 -13.28 -5.60
CA GLU A 39 -13.75 -12.53 -6.20
C GLU A 39 -14.57 -11.74 -5.17
N ASP A 40 -14.87 -12.35 -4.01
CA ASP A 40 -15.58 -11.68 -2.92
C ASP A 40 -14.60 -11.03 -1.94
N MET A 41 -14.58 -9.71 -1.97
CA MET A 41 -13.73 -8.88 -1.11
C MET A 41 -14.45 -8.34 0.13
N THR A 42 -15.64 -8.84 0.44
CA THR A 42 -16.42 -8.40 1.60
C THR A 42 -15.65 -8.64 2.90
N GLY A 43 -15.54 -7.60 3.72
CA GLY A 43 -14.84 -7.67 5.02
C GLY A 43 -13.33 -7.54 4.96
N TRP A 44 -12.71 -7.54 3.77
CA TRP A 44 -11.30 -7.26 3.63
C TRP A 44 -10.98 -5.80 3.92
N ARG A 45 -9.81 -5.56 4.50
CA ARG A 45 -9.30 -4.21 4.81
C ARG A 45 -7.87 -4.09 4.35
N PHE A 46 -7.53 -2.91 3.82
CA PHE A 46 -6.19 -2.60 3.35
C PHE A 46 -5.74 -1.27 3.93
N GLU A 47 -4.50 -1.25 4.37
CA GLU A 47 -3.85 -0.04 4.86
C GLU A 47 -2.59 0.19 4.02
N LEU A 48 -2.49 1.35 3.40
CA LEU A 48 -1.36 1.76 2.59
C LEU A 48 -0.55 2.77 3.39
N MET A 49 0.69 2.42 3.72
CA MET A 49 1.55 3.20 4.59
C MET A 49 2.77 3.69 3.83
N ARG A 50 2.92 5.00 3.72
CA ARG A 50 4.16 5.62 3.28
C ARG A 50 5.12 5.68 4.46
N ILE A 51 6.31 5.12 4.34
CA ILE A 51 7.37 5.30 5.33
C ILE A 51 7.89 6.74 5.19
N CYS A 52 7.97 7.46 6.31
CA CYS A 52 8.41 8.84 6.39
C CYS A 52 9.73 8.93 7.15
N GLY A 53 10.73 9.49 6.49
CA GLY A 53 12.07 9.68 7.06
C GLY A 53 12.95 8.42 7.02
N GLY A 54 14.16 8.56 7.53
CA GLY A 54 15.12 7.48 7.60
C GLY A 54 15.66 7.01 6.24
N ARG A 55 16.30 5.84 6.25
CA ARG A 55 16.92 5.24 5.05
C ARG A 55 15.89 4.77 4.01
N HIS A 56 14.69 4.44 4.45
CA HIS A 56 13.63 3.86 3.62
C HIS A 56 12.46 4.83 3.42
N ASP A 57 12.75 6.14 3.54
CA ASP A 57 11.76 7.18 3.23
C ASP A 57 11.10 6.93 1.86
N ALA A 58 9.84 7.26 1.76
CA ALA A 58 9.03 7.10 0.55
C ALA A 58 8.72 5.64 0.12
N THR A 59 9.12 4.63 0.90
CA THR A 59 8.74 3.24 0.63
C THR A 59 7.25 3.04 0.94
N LEU A 60 6.55 2.29 0.08
CA LEU A 60 5.17 1.88 0.31
C LEU A 60 5.12 0.51 0.97
N LEU A 61 4.52 0.43 2.15
CA LEU A 61 4.08 -0.81 2.77
C LEU A 61 2.55 -0.93 2.66
N CYS A 62 2.08 -2.13 2.35
CA CYS A 62 0.66 -2.44 2.27
C CYS A 62 0.32 -3.52 3.28
N LEU A 63 -0.56 -3.21 4.22
CA LEU A 63 -1.12 -4.18 5.15
C LEU A 63 -2.47 -4.63 4.62
N ARG A 64 -2.69 -5.95 4.59
CA ARG A 64 -3.95 -6.58 4.24
C ARG A 64 -4.47 -7.38 5.41
N GLN A 65 -5.73 -7.20 5.76
CA GLN A 65 -6.43 -8.00 6.76
C GLN A 65 -7.61 -8.73 6.11
N SER A 66 -7.67 -10.05 6.27
CA SER A 66 -8.80 -10.87 5.84
C SER A 66 -9.99 -10.75 6.80
N PRO A 67 -11.20 -11.15 6.38
CA PRO A 67 -12.38 -11.22 7.27
C PRO A 67 -12.17 -12.11 8.49
N ASP A 68 -11.36 -13.17 8.35
CA ASP A 68 -11.02 -14.11 9.43
C ASP A 68 -9.95 -13.58 10.39
N GLY A 69 -9.47 -12.36 10.16
CA GLY A 69 -8.50 -11.70 11.04
C GLY A 69 -7.04 -11.99 10.73
N HIS A 70 -6.71 -12.68 9.64
CA HIS A 70 -5.34 -12.92 9.19
C HIS A 70 -4.74 -11.68 8.54
N PHE A 71 -3.46 -11.47 8.79
CA PHE A 71 -2.71 -10.34 8.26
C PHE A 71 -1.67 -10.77 7.24
N SER A 72 -1.45 -9.93 6.25
CA SER A 72 -0.34 -10.06 5.31
C SER A 72 0.29 -8.69 5.08
N LEU A 73 1.62 -8.66 4.99
CA LEU A 73 2.37 -7.45 4.66
C LEU A 73 2.96 -7.57 3.26
N GLY A 74 2.77 -6.53 2.46
CA GLY A 74 3.39 -6.34 1.17
C GLY A 74 4.26 -5.09 1.14
N ALA A 75 5.26 -5.06 0.29
CA ALA A 75 6.14 -3.92 0.12
C ALA A 75 6.40 -3.63 -1.36
N VAL A 76 6.45 -2.35 -1.71
CA VAL A 76 6.98 -1.86 -2.98
C VAL A 76 8.25 -1.10 -2.67
N SER A 77 9.38 -1.58 -3.16
CA SER A 77 10.69 -1.03 -2.79
C SER A 77 11.62 -0.73 -3.95
N ALA A 78 11.37 -1.30 -5.12
CA ALA A 78 12.24 -1.16 -6.28
C ALA A 78 11.53 -0.55 -7.49
N GLU A 79 10.24 -0.74 -7.60
CA GLU A 79 9.47 -0.38 -8.79
C GLU A 79 9.14 1.11 -8.83
N PHE A 80 8.77 1.66 -7.69
CA PHE A 80 8.51 3.09 -7.49
C PHE A 80 8.66 3.47 -6.02
N VAL A 81 8.68 4.75 -5.74
CA VAL A 81 8.65 5.33 -4.40
C VAL A 81 7.53 6.38 -4.30
N LEU A 82 7.06 6.65 -3.08
CA LEU A 82 6.11 7.74 -2.82
C LEU A 82 6.88 9.00 -2.45
N GLY A 83 7.57 9.60 -3.43
CA GLY A 83 8.42 10.78 -3.25
C GLY A 83 8.96 11.30 -4.59
N ASP A 84 9.63 12.42 -4.54
CA ASP A 84 10.25 13.07 -5.71
C ASP A 84 11.49 12.29 -6.22
N GLY A 85 11.94 12.64 -7.41
CA GLY A 85 13.20 12.16 -7.98
C GLY A 85 13.12 10.80 -8.69
N MET A 86 11.92 10.27 -8.93
CA MET A 86 11.76 9.05 -9.73
C MET A 86 12.11 9.27 -11.20
N GLY A 87 12.83 8.32 -11.78
CA GLY A 87 12.98 8.22 -13.24
C GLY A 87 11.65 7.85 -13.94
N GLY A 88 11.59 8.01 -15.25
CA GLY A 88 10.37 7.78 -16.04
C GLY A 88 9.72 6.41 -15.82
N THR A 89 10.53 5.35 -15.66
CA THR A 89 10.01 4.01 -15.38
C THR A 89 9.29 3.95 -14.03
N GLY A 90 9.86 4.51 -12.96
CA GLY A 90 9.25 4.52 -11.63
C GLY A 90 7.95 5.34 -11.61
N ARG A 91 7.93 6.48 -12.32
CA ARG A 91 6.73 7.31 -12.48
C ARG A 91 5.61 6.56 -13.19
N GLY A 92 5.92 5.87 -14.31
CA GLY A 92 4.96 5.04 -15.00
C GLY A 92 4.40 3.92 -14.13
N LYS A 93 5.26 3.24 -13.35
CA LYS A 93 4.82 2.18 -12.43
C LYS A 93 3.92 2.70 -11.30
N LEU A 94 4.23 3.85 -10.73
CA LEU A 94 3.36 4.49 -9.74
C LEU A 94 2.02 4.91 -10.36
N GLN A 95 2.04 5.44 -11.57
CA GLN A 95 0.82 5.79 -12.31
C GLN A 95 -0.05 4.56 -12.54
N ASP A 96 0.51 3.46 -13.04
CA ASP A 96 -0.20 2.20 -13.26
C ASP A 96 -0.81 1.66 -11.95
N PHE A 97 -0.06 1.71 -10.86
CA PHE A 97 -0.55 1.32 -9.53
C PHE A 97 -1.74 2.18 -9.08
N LEU A 98 -1.65 3.51 -9.20
CA LEU A 98 -2.75 4.41 -8.80
C LEU A 98 -3.98 4.24 -9.69
N ILE A 99 -3.81 4.00 -10.99
CA ILE A 99 -4.90 3.69 -11.91
C ILE A 99 -5.58 2.38 -11.49
N PHE A 100 -4.80 1.34 -11.19
CA PHE A 100 -5.34 0.08 -10.68
C PHE A 100 -6.13 0.27 -9.39
N ILE A 101 -5.59 1.00 -8.42
CA ILE A 101 -6.31 1.32 -7.17
C ILE A 101 -7.61 2.04 -7.47
N LYS A 102 -7.60 3.03 -8.36
CA LYS A 102 -8.78 3.83 -8.71
C LYS A 102 -9.86 3.03 -9.42
N THR A 103 -9.46 2.16 -10.34
CA THR A 103 -10.40 1.45 -11.25
C THR A 103 -10.84 0.10 -10.71
N SER A 104 -9.89 -0.68 -10.18
CA SER A 104 -10.14 -2.07 -9.78
C SER A 104 -10.41 -2.24 -8.29
N CYS A 105 -9.92 -1.31 -7.46
CA CYS A 105 -10.05 -1.39 -6.00
C CYS A 105 -11.02 -0.38 -5.41
N SER A 106 -11.84 0.30 -6.22
CA SER A 106 -12.75 1.37 -5.79
C SER A 106 -13.82 0.92 -4.77
N SER A 107 -14.16 -0.36 -4.75
CA SER A 107 -15.10 -0.95 -3.79
C SER A 107 -14.43 -1.44 -2.51
N LEU A 108 -13.11 -1.45 -2.46
CA LEU A 108 -12.35 -1.93 -1.30
C LEU A 108 -12.28 -0.86 -0.21
N ARG A 109 -12.21 -1.32 1.03
CA ARG A 109 -11.85 -0.45 2.15
C ARG A 109 -10.34 -0.23 2.17
N LEU A 110 -9.91 0.93 1.69
CA LEU A 110 -8.53 1.37 1.61
C LEU A 110 -8.32 2.56 2.55
N ASP A 111 -7.45 2.41 3.53
CA ASP A 111 -7.07 3.48 4.44
C ASP A 111 -5.59 3.84 4.18
N ALA A 112 -5.26 5.13 4.11
CA ALA A 112 -3.89 5.60 3.89
C ALA A 112 -3.29 6.21 5.16
N TYR A 113 -2.00 5.94 5.37
CA TYR A 113 -1.25 6.41 6.53
C TYR A 113 0.13 6.92 6.11
N GLU A 114 0.67 7.79 6.93
CA GLU A 114 2.10 8.04 7.02
C GLU A 114 2.63 7.31 8.26
N PHE A 115 3.75 6.63 8.09
CA PHE A 115 4.38 5.85 9.14
C PHE A 115 5.77 6.41 9.41
N GLU A 116 5.98 6.96 10.61
CA GLU A 116 7.26 7.51 11.02
C GLU A 116 8.27 6.39 11.19
N ASP A 117 9.37 6.47 10.42
CA ASP A 117 10.46 5.52 10.53
C ASP A 117 11.21 5.71 11.85
N GLY A 118 11.61 4.61 12.45
CA GLY A 118 12.43 4.61 13.66
C GLY A 118 13.90 4.36 13.32
N GLU A 119 14.74 4.34 14.34
CA GLU A 119 16.14 3.98 14.20
C GLU A 119 16.37 2.51 14.53
N GLY A 120 17.36 1.91 13.88
CA GLY A 120 17.79 0.53 14.14
C GLY A 120 16.67 -0.48 13.94
N LEU A 121 16.53 -1.42 14.85
CA LEU A 121 15.52 -2.50 14.81
C LEU A 121 14.07 -2.00 14.89
N GLU A 122 13.87 -0.73 15.18
CA GLU A 122 12.56 -0.09 15.18
C GLU A 122 12.24 0.64 13.86
N SER A 123 13.17 0.64 12.90
CA SER A 123 12.87 1.08 11.55
C SER A 123 11.70 0.29 10.97
N GLY A 124 10.76 0.97 10.34
CA GLY A 124 9.60 0.33 9.72
C GLY A 124 9.99 -0.73 8.71
N TRP A 125 11.06 -0.49 7.95
CA TRP A 125 11.57 -1.47 6.99
C TRP A 125 12.22 -2.69 7.65
N ASP A 126 13.04 -2.47 8.67
CA ASP A 126 13.73 -3.56 9.37
C ASP A 126 12.73 -4.38 10.22
N ALA A 127 11.69 -3.71 10.75
CA ALA A 127 10.58 -4.35 11.44
C ALA A 127 9.74 -5.24 10.51
N ALA A 128 9.71 -4.92 9.21
CA ALA A 128 8.96 -5.70 8.22
C ALA A 128 9.49 -7.13 8.14
N GLY A 129 8.62 -8.07 8.50
CA GLY A 129 8.95 -9.50 8.55
C GLY A 129 9.59 -9.99 9.85
N GLN A 130 10.08 -9.11 10.72
CA GLN A 130 10.57 -9.45 12.07
C GLN A 130 9.43 -9.42 13.10
N HIS A 131 8.47 -8.53 12.93
CA HIS A 131 7.28 -8.43 13.75
C HIS A 131 6.05 -8.87 12.97
N HIS A 132 5.04 -9.38 13.71
CA HIS A 132 3.72 -9.66 13.13
C HIS A 132 3.17 -8.38 12.44
N PRO A 133 2.51 -8.49 11.28
CA PRO A 133 2.04 -7.31 10.54
C PRO A 133 1.19 -6.32 11.36
N VAL A 134 0.47 -6.77 12.39
CA VAL A 134 -0.27 -5.89 13.33
C VAL A 134 0.62 -4.85 14.02
N TRP A 135 1.93 -5.07 14.08
CA TRP A 135 2.88 -4.11 14.64
C TRP A 135 2.82 -2.75 13.91
N PHE A 136 2.52 -2.75 12.62
CA PHE A 136 2.38 -1.53 11.83
C PHE A 136 1.08 -0.75 12.14
N GLN A 137 0.16 -1.32 12.92
CA GLN A 137 -1.04 -0.63 13.39
C GLN A 137 -0.83 0.18 14.68
N ARG A 138 0.41 0.34 15.16
CA ARG A 138 0.73 1.14 16.35
C ARG A 138 0.47 2.62 16.12
N LEU A 139 -0.44 3.20 16.90
CA LEU A 139 -0.86 4.59 16.79
C LEU A 139 0.26 5.61 17.04
N ILE A 140 1.29 5.25 17.80
CA ILE A 140 2.41 6.14 18.11
C ILE A 140 3.31 6.45 16.90
N ARG A 141 3.29 5.59 15.86
CA ARG A 141 4.15 5.72 14.69
C ARG A 141 3.41 5.99 13.41
N ARG A 142 2.09 5.91 13.41
CA ARG A 142 1.30 6.14 12.21
C ARG A 142 0.28 7.23 12.42
N SER A 143 0.12 8.07 11.44
CA SER A 143 -0.92 9.07 11.36
C SER A 143 -1.80 8.83 10.12
N PRO A 144 -3.13 8.92 10.25
CA PRO A 144 -4.01 8.90 9.10
C PRO A 144 -3.62 9.98 8.11
N SER A 145 -3.58 9.65 6.84
CA SER A 145 -3.20 10.60 5.79
C SER A 145 -4.18 10.52 4.61
N ARG A 146 -4.32 11.61 3.90
CA ARG A 146 -5.18 11.70 2.74
C ARG A 146 -4.45 11.49 1.43
N TRP A 147 -3.13 11.25 1.47
CA TRP A 147 -2.28 11.23 0.28
C TRP A 147 -2.84 10.36 -0.86
N LEU A 148 -3.41 9.19 -0.53
CA LEU A 148 -3.96 8.30 -1.55
C LEU A 148 -5.16 8.91 -2.27
N ILE A 149 -6.15 9.39 -1.53
CA ILE A 149 -7.36 9.97 -2.15
C ILE A 149 -7.04 11.28 -2.87
N ASP A 150 -6.10 12.07 -2.36
CA ASP A 150 -5.66 13.32 -2.97
C ASP A 150 -4.98 13.01 -4.32
N MET A 151 -4.04 12.05 -4.37
CA MET A 151 -3.42 11.60 -5.63
C MET A 151 -4.44 11.04 -6.62
N LEU A 152 -5.41 10.23 -6.18
CA LEU A 152 -6.48 9.71 -7.05
C LEU A 152 -7.40 10.82 -7.61
N ARG A 153 -7.44 11.99 -6.99
CA ARG A 153 -8.15 13.18 -7.45
C ARG A 153 -7.28 14.14 -8.26
N GLY A 154 -5.99 13.84 -8.41
CA GLY A 154 -5.06 14.68 -9.15
C GLY A 154 -4.36 15.74 -8.30
N GLU A 155 -4.46 15.64 -6.98
CA GLU A 155 -3.83 16.57 -6.03
C GLU A 155 -2.49 16.00 -5.57
N SER A 156 -1.45 16.83 -5.57
CA SER A 156 -0.10 16.44 -5.19
C SER A 156 0.08 16.55 -3.69
N PRO A 157 0.49 15.47 -2.99
CA PRO A 157 0.93 15.59 -1.60
C PRO A 157 2.15 16.51 -1.49
N ALA A 158 2.34 17.15 -0.34
CA ALA A 158 3.43 18.11 -0.13
C ALA A 158 4.84 17.54 -0.34
N TRP A 159 5.01 16.22 -0.17
CA TRP A 159 6.27 15.50 -0.35
C TRP A 159 6.49 14.97 -1.77
N MET A 160 5.58 15.27 -2.73
CA MET A 160 5.71 14.87 -4.14
C MET A 160 5.34 16.05 -5.04
N THR A 161 6.32 16.70 -5.58
CA THR A 161 6.15 17.92 -6.38
C THR A 161 6.34 17.71 -7.88
N ASP A 162 7.01 16.63 -8.28
CA ASP A 162 7.39 16.36 -9.66
C ASP A 162 6.47 15.37 -10.40
N PHE A 163 5.35 14.95 -9.80
CA PHE A 163 4.41 13.95 -10.36
C PHE A 163 3.10 14.55 -10.90
N GLY A 164 3.04 15.86 -11.07
CA GLY A 164 1.79 16.59 -11.38
C GLY A 164 1.18 16.29 -12.77
N TYR A 165 1.97 15.83 -13.75
CA TYR A 165 1.46 15.45 -15.06
C TYR A 165 0.65 14.15 -14.96
N GLU A 166 1.23 13.11 -14.36
CA GLU A 166 0.62 11.80 -14.17
C GLU A 166 -0.65 11.89 -13.31
N LEU A 167 -0.63 12.76 -12.28
CA LEU A 167 -1.82 12.99 -11.44
C LEU A 167 -2.99 13.56 -12.25
N LYS A 168 -2.75 14.44 -13.22
CA LYS A 168 -3.80 14.95 -14.10
C LYS A 168 -4.40 13.84 -14.97
N GLU A 169 -3.57 12.93 -15.48
CA GLU A 169 -4.03 11.78 -16.26
C GLU A 169 -4.86 10.83 -15.39
N ILE A 170 -4.40 10.56 -14.16
CA ILE A 170 -5.15 9.75 -13.18
C ILE A 170 -6.49 10.42 -12.84
N ALA A 171 -6.52 11.74 -12.63
CA ALA A 171 -7.73 12.47 -12.31
C ALA A 171 -8.78 12.38 -13.43
N ALA A 172 -8.34 12.38 -14.69
CA ALA A 172 -9.22 12.28 -15.85
C ALA A 172 -9.97 10.93 -15.95
N ILE A 173 -9.50 9.89 -15.28
CA ILE A 173 -10.18 8.60 -15.23
C ILE A 173 -11.33 8.70 -14.21
N PRO A 174 -12.60 8.47 -14.60
CA PRO A 174 -13.71 8.53 -13.65
C PRO A 174 -13.63 7.39 -12.62
N PHE A 175 -14.10 7.65 -11.40
CA PHE A 175 -14.33 6.56 -10.45
C PHE A 175 -15.43 5.63 -10.96
N PRO A 176 -15.28 4.30 -10.85
CA PRO A 176 -16.34 3.37 -11.21
C PRO A 176 -17.65 3.71 -10.51
N GLY A 177 -18.76 3.72 -11.26
CA GLY A 177 -20.08 4.04 -10.73
C GLY A 177 -20.45 5.52 -10.67
N THR A 178 -19.54 6.44 -10.99
CA THR A 178 -19.89 7.84 -11.24
C THR A 178 -20.40 7.98 -12.66
N VAL A 179 -21.70 8.11 -12.82
CA VAL A 179 -22.29 8.52 -14.12
C VAL A 179 -21.81 9.95 -14.39
N PRO A 180 -21.19 10.25 -15.53
CA PRO A 180 -20.89 11.63 -15.87
C PRO A 180 -22.20 12.41 -15.89
N ASP A 181 -22.25 13.49 -15.12
CA ASP A 181 -23.33 14.44 -15.15
C ASP A 181 -23.45 14.95 -16.62
N LYS A 182 -24.48 14.48 -17.31
CA LYS A 182 -24.81 15.01 -18.62
C LYS A 182 -25.34 16.41 -18.38
N GLY A 183 -24.40 17.39 -18.39
CA GLY A 183 -24.75 18.78 -18.30
C GLY A 183 -25.98 19.05 -19.15
N GLU A 184 -27.04 19.51 -18.51
CA GLU A 184 -28.24 20.02 -19.16
C GLU A 184 -27.78 21.05 -20.19
N THR A 185 -27.90 20.69 -21.44
CA THR A 185 -27.79 21.65 -22.54
C THR A 185 -29.10 22.44 -22.53
N VAL A 186 -29.05 23.64 -22.02
CA VAL A 186 -30.10 24.66 -22.16
C VAL A 186 -29.91 25.36 -23.50
#